data_7687ce425e70a8cb60d4354eee037326
#
_entry.id   7687ce425e70a8cb60d4354eee037326
#
_cell.length_a   1.000
_cell.length_b   1.000
_cell.length_c   1.000
_cell.angle_alpha   90.00
_cell.angle_beta   90.00
_cell.angle_gamma   90.00
#
_symmetry.space_group_name_H-M   'P 1'
#
loop_
_entity.id
_entity.type
_entity.pdbx_description
1 polymer ?
#
loop_
_entity_poly.entity_id
_entity_poly.type
_entity_poly.pdbx_seq_one_letter_code
_entity_poly.pdbx_strand_id
1 'polypeptide(L)'
;MSSPDLFSASGEERMMKRAPLAARMRPTTLDEVIGQDHLVGPSGPLRKLIEADRMSSIILWGPPGTGKTTLAELIAVTTKREFERLSAVTAGVKDIREVIDMARRRLSIDDRATVVFVDEIHRFTTVQQDALLHAVEIGLITLVGATTENPAFSVNPALRSRSSVFGLKPVNAEAVEVLLKKAAVLEGFTADDSALEIIALRCTGDARQALTAFEVCCSLATDKHITLEHATTALDTSVSRLGRDDHYDVISAFIKSMRASEVDIALHWLARMVEAGEDPRFIARRMMIFASEDIGMADAAALPFAVAVAVKAIIGASVMALNEVHLRYAGLKSCPQLEIQCASSTAIREIFILESLSNTMGCCNLSGDI
;
A
#
# COMPACT_ATOMS: atom_id res chain seq x y z
N MET A 1 28.93 4.16 30.57
CA MET A 1 27.54 4.41 31.04
C MET A 1 27.38 5.92 31.14
N SER A 2 26.92 6.56 30.06
CA SER A 2 26.52 7.96 30.13
C SER A 2 25.08 8.01 30.61
N SER A 3 24.86 8.68 31.74
CA SER A 3 23.55 8.96 32.29
C SER A 3 22.68 9.61 31.22
N PRO A 4 21.40 9.24 31.04
CA PRO A 4 20.52 9.98 30.16
C PRO A 4 20.43 11.40 30.69
N ASP A 5 20.88 12.34 29.84
CA ASP A 5 20.87 13.76 30.16
C ASP A 5 19.41 14.19 30.35
N LEU A 6 19.10 14.88 31.44
CA LEU A 6 17.74 15.35 31.77
C LEU A 6 17.12 16.20 30.64
N PHE A 7 17.97 16.80 29.80
CA PHE A 7 17.60 17.55 28.60
C PHE A 7 17.23 16.67 27.42
N SER A 8 17.78 15.45 27.28
CA SER A 8 17.43 14.52 26.22
C SER A 8 16.05 13.90 26.46
N ALA A 9 15.74 13.51 27.70
CA ALA A 9 14.42 12.98 28.05
C ALA A 9 13.29 14.01 27.82
N SER A 10 13.50 15.28 28.22
CA SER A 10 12.52 16.36 27.97
C SER A 10 12.40 16.72 26.48
N GLY A 11 13.46 16.52 25.70
CA GLY A 11 13.46 16.70 24.25
C GLY A 11 12.64 15.61 23.54
N GLU A 12 12.86 14.35 23.93
CA GLU A 12 12.12 13.21 23.39
C GLU A 12 10.63 13.28 23.70
N GLU A 13 10.24 13.65 24.94
CA GLU A 13 8.82 13.87 25.27
C GLU A 13 8.17 14.97 24.40
N ARG A 14 8.88 16.07 24.14
CA ARG A 14 8.38 17.14 23.26
C ARG A 14 8.27 16.70 21.81
N MET A 15 9.20 15.89 21.33
CA MET A 15 9.15 15.30 20.00
C MET A 15 7.99 14.31 19.88
N MET A 16 7.79 13.44 20.89
CA MET A 16 6.65 12.51 20.91
C MET A 16 5.31 13.23 20.91
N LYS A 17 5.15 14.32 21.65
CA LYS A 17 3.91 15.12 21.65
C LYS A 17 3.61 15.79 20.30
N ARG A 18 4.64 16.03 19.48
CA ARG A 18 4.52 16.62 18.13
C ARG A 18 4.48 15.55 17.03
N ALA A 19 4.71 14.29 17.37
CA ALA A 19 4.69 13.21 16.41
C ALA A 19 3.27 13.02 15.84
N PRO A 20 3.13 12.59 14.57
CA PRO A 20 1.83 12.24 14.01
C PRO A 20 1.06 11.25 14.89
N LEU A 21 -0.26 11.34 14.89
CA LEU A 21 -1.13 10.51 15.72
C LEU A 21 -0.84 9.01 15.57
N ALA A 22 -0.58 8.55 14.33
CA ALA A 22 -0.18 7.18 14.05
C ALA A 22 1.13 6.74 14.74
N ALA A 23 2.02 7.64 15.06
CA ALA A 23 3.24 7.34 15.82
C ALA A 23 2.97 7.35 17.33
N ARG A 24 2.14 8.27 17.82
CA ARG A 24 1.77 8.38 19.24
C ARG A 24 0.89 7.22 19.71
N MET A 25 0.10 6.64 18.81
CA MET A 25 -0.79 5.52 19.09
C MET A 25 -0.17 4.14 18.80
N ARG A 26 1.15 4.06 18.60
CA ARG A 26 1.78 2.76 18.42
C ARG A 26 1.58 1.89 19.66
N PRO A 27 1.13 0.64 19.47
CA PRO A 27 1.08 -0.35 20.53
C PRO A 27 2.44 -0.50 21.24
N THR A 28 2.42 -0.61 22.55
CA THR A 28 3.59 -0.86 23.40
C THR A 28 3.65 -2.31 23.88
N THR A 29 2.55 -3.03 23.75
CA THR A 29 2.42 -4.45 24.09
C THR A 29 1.76 -5.23 22.95
N LEU A 30 1.96 -6.55 22.93
CA LEU A 30 1.32 -7.43 21.93
C LEU A 30 -0.21 -7.45 22.06
N ASP A 31 -0.74 -7.20 23.28
CA ASP A 31 -2.20 -7.18 23.52
C ASP A 31 -2.88 -5.93 22.96
N GLU A 32 -2.13 -4.87 22.73
CA GLU A 32 -2.63 -3.65 22.14
C GLU A 32 -2.68 -3.69 20.59
N VAL A 33 -2.06 -4.71 19.99
CA VAL A 33 -2.06 -4.86 18.52
C VAL A 33 -3.46 -5.23 18.04
N ILE A 34 -4.01 -4.40 17.18
CA ILE A 34 -5.38 -4.53 16.67
C ILE A 34 -5.35 -5.18 15.28
N GLY A 35 -6.30 -6.11 15.01
CA GLY A 35 -6.56 -6.68 13.69
C GLY A 35 -5.60 -7.76 13.23
N GLN A 36 -4.64 -8.19 14.08
CA GLN A 36 -3.68 -9.26 13.76
C GLN A 36 -3.77 -10.45 14.74
N ASP A 37 -4.97 -10.76 15.25
CA ASP A 37 -5.19 -11.81 16.26
C ASP A 37 -4.71 -13.19 15.80
N HIS A 38 -4.77 -13.47 14.50
CA HIS A 38 -4.28 -14.72 13.91
C HIS A 38 -2.77 -14.91 14.05
N LEU A 39 -1.99 -13.83 14.26
CA LEU A 39 -0.53 -13.87 14.46
C LEU A 39 -0.15 -13.65 15.92
N VAL A 40 -0.73 -12.64 16.56
CA VAL A 40 -0.32 -12.15 17.89
C VAL A 40 -1.40 -12.26 18.96
N GLY A 41 -2.57 -12.80 18.64
CA GLY A 41 -3.59 -13.16 19.63
C GLY A 41 -3.07 -14.22 20.61
N PRO A 42 -3.82 -14.57 21.68
CA PRO A 42 -3.36 -15.47 22.74
C PRO A 42 -2.86 -16.85 22.25
N SER A 43 -3.40 -17.35 21.15
CA SER A 43 -2.96 -18.61 20.52
C SER A 43 -2.08 -18.40 19.29
N GLY A 44 -1.76 -17.15 18.95
CA GLY A 44 -1.07 -16.77 17.74
C GLY A 44 0.35 -17.37 17.63
N PRO A 45 0.74 -17.83 16.44
CA PRO A 45 2.05 -18.46 16.26
C PRO A 45 3.21 -17.50 16.50
N LEU A 46 3.10 -16.25 16.09
CA LEU A 46 4.15 -15.24 16.29
C LEU A 46 4.29 -14.89 17.78
N ARG A 47 3.18 -14.72 18.51
CA ARG A 47 3.20 -14.51 19.96
C ARG A 47 3.96 -15.61 20.69
N LYS A 48 3.65 -16.88 20.39
CA LYS A 48 4.32 -18.02 21.02
C LYS A 48 5.82 -18.04 20.79
N LEU A 49 6.28 -17.66 19.60
CA LEU A 49 7.71 -17.56 19.29
C LEU A 49 8.38 -16.44 20.09
N ILE A 50 7.71 -15.28 20.21
CA ILE A 50 8.21 -14.12 20.96
C ILE A 50 8.30 -14.45 22.45
N GLU A 51 7.24 -14.98 23.05
CA GLU A 51 7.17 -15.30 24.48
C GLU A 51 8.14 -16.43 24.87
N ALA A 52 8.38 -17.38 23.98
CA ALA A 52 9.36 -18.45 24.19
C ALA A 52 10.81 -18.03 23.95
N ASP A 53 11.05 -16.80 23.51
CA ASP A 53 12.35 -16.27 23.04
C ASP A 53 13.05 -17.20 22.02
N ARG A 54 12.24 -17.88 21.19
CA ARG A 54 12.71 -18.78 20.10
C ARG A 54 12.57 -18.14 18.72
N MET A 55 12.81 -16.83 18.68
CA MET A 55 12.71 -16.08 17.43
C MET A 55 13.88 -16.42 16.50
N SER A 56 13.57 -17.07 15.38
CA SER A 56 14.38 -17.05 14.18
C SER A 56 14.13 -15.77 13.37
N SER A 57 14.89 -15.58 12.30
CA SER A 57 14.59 -14.50 11.36
C SER A 57 13.20 -14.65 10.74
N ILE A 58 12.53 -13.53 10.52
CA ILE A 58 11.16 -13.49 9.99
C ILE A 58 11.00 -12.47 8.88
N ILE A 59 10.03 -12.71 8.03
CA ILE A 59 9.57 -11.75 7.01
C ILE A 59 8.10 -11.46 7.28
N LEU A 60 7.80 -10.19 7.55
CA LEU A 60 6.45 -9.67 7.72
C LEU A 60 5.96 -9.15 6.38
N TRP A 61 4.97 -9.80 5.81
CA TRP A 61 4.39 -9.47 4.52
C TRP A 61 2.93 -9.01 4.68
N GLY A 62 2.54 -7.98 3.95
CA GLY A 62 1.16 -7.52 3.93
C GLY A 62 1.02 -6.06 3.48
N PRO A 63 -0.21 -5.59 3.28
CA PRO A 63 -0.51 -4.24 2.83
C PRO A 63 0.09 -3.15 3.72
N PRO A 64 0.21 -1.89 3.24
CA PRO A 64 0.62 -0.77 4.08
C PRO A 64 -0.33 -0.57 5.26
N GLY A 65 0.14 0.04 6.34
CA GLY A 65 -0.68 0.36 7.52
C GLY A 65 -1.12 -0.81 8.39
N THR A 66 -0.73 -2.05 8.10
CA THR A 66 -1.11 -3.26 8.85
C THR A 66 -0.30 -3.52 10.13
N GLY A 67 0.69 -2.66 10.43
CA GLY A 67 1.48 -2.76 11.66
C GLY A 67 2.81 -3.52 11.57
N LYS A 68 3.36 -3.77 10.38
CA LYS A 68 4.65 -4.48 10.19
C LYS A 68 5.80 -3.88 11.02
N THR A 69 6.00 -2.57 10.93
CA THR A 69 7.03 -1.85 11.69
C THR A 69 6.78 -1.92 13.20
N THR A 70 5.52 -1.76 13.60
CA THR A 70 5.10 -1.86 15.01
C THR A 70 5.39 -3.23 15.59
N LEU A 71 5.07 -4.31 14.87
CA LEU A 71 5.38 -5.67 15.31
C LEU A 71 6.88 -5.90 15.45
N ALA A 72 7.69 -5.35 14.52
CA ALA A 72 9.15 -5.46 14.62
C ALA A 72 9.71 -4.79 15.88
N GLU A 73 9.21 -3.60 16.21
CA GLU A 73 9.58 -2.88 17.43
C GLU A 73 9.15 -3.66 18.70
N LEU A 74 7.91 -4.18 18.71
CA LEU A 74 7.39 -4.99 19.82
C LEU A 74 8.20 -6.28 20.05
N ILE A 75 8.62 -6.94 18.96
CA ILE A 75 9.50 -8.11 19.03
C ILE A 75 10.79 -7.77 19.78
N ALA A 76 11.44 -6.69 19.40
CA ALA A 76 12.71 -6.30 20.04
C ALA A 76 12.53 -5.94 21.51
N VAL A 77 11.50 -5.18 21.86
CA VAL A 77 11.18 -4.79 23.23
C VAL A 77 10.86 -6.02 24.08
N THR A 78 9.99 -6.90 23.59
CA THR A 78 9.54 -8.08 24.35
C THR A 78 10.67 -9.08 24.57
N THR A 79 11.54 -9.28 23.57
CA THR A 79 12.70 -10.19 23.67
C THR A 79 13.93 -9.53 24.29
N LYS A 80 13.85 -8.27 24.71
CA LYS A 80 14.96 -7.49 25.31
C LYS A 80 16.21 -7.44 24.42
N ARG A 81 16.03 -7.54 23.11
CA ARG A 81 17.10 -7.45 22.12
C ARG A 81 17.31 -6.00 21.69
N GLU A 82 18.51 -5.67 21.26
CA GLU A 82 18.75 -4.37 20.64
C GLU A 82 18.05 -4.27 19.29
N PHE A 83 17.49 -3.10 18.99
CA PHE A 83 16.74 -2.84 17.77
C PHE A 83 17.55 -1.92 16.84
N GLU A 84 17.95 -2.45 15.70
CA GLU A 84 18.61 -1.69 14.64
C GLU A 84 17.69 -1.60 13.41
N ARG A 85 17.48 -0.38 12.92
CA ARG A 85 16.63 -0.13 11.78
C ARG A 85 17.46 0.22 10.54
N LEU A 86 17.25 -0.53 9.47
CA LEU A 86 17.76 -0.23 8.15
C LEU A 86 16.62 0.12 7.21
N SER A 87 16.75 1.25 6.51
CA SER A 87 15.83 1.62 5.43
C SER A 87 16.39 1.10 4.12
N ALA A 88 15.66 0.22 3.45
CA ALA A 88 16.09 -0.32 2.16
C ALA A 88 16.18 0.75 1.04
N VAL A 89 15.62 1.94 1.28
CA VAL A 89 15.69 3.07 0.34
C VAL A 89 17.05 3.79 0.41
N THR A 90 17.65 3.86 1.61
CA THR A 90 18.85 4.68 1.85
C THR A 90 20.09 3.88 2.23
N ALA A 91 19.93 2.69 2.82
CA ALA A 91 21.04 1.89 3.31
C ALA A 91 21.82 1.21 2.18
N GLY A 92 23.13 1.38 2.17
CA GLY A 92 24.06 0.66 1.30
C GLY A 92 24.64 -0.61 1.97
N VAL A 93 25.45 -1.36 1.23
CA VAL A 93 26.17 -2.56 1.74
C VAL A 93 27.08 -2.20 2.93
N LYS A 94 27.61 -0.97 2.93
CA LYS A 94 28.47 -0.47 4.02
C LYS A 94 27.68 -0.37 5.33
N ASP A 95 26.51 0.22 5.28
CA ASP A 95 25.64 0.39 6.47
C ASP A 95 25.19 -0.97 7.04
N ILE A 96 24.89 -1.93 6.16
CA ILE A 96 24.58 -3.30 6.56
C ILE A 96 25.75 -3.93 7.32
N ARG A 97 26.99 -3.79 6.82
CA ARG A 97 28.18 -4.32 7.47
C ARG A 97 28.45 -3.63 8.82
N GLU A 98 28.26 -2.33 8.91
CA GLU A 98 28.41 -1.57 10.17
C GLU A 98 27.43 -2.09 11.24
N VAL A 99 26.17 -2.33 10.88
CA VAL A 99 25.16 -2.89 11.79
C VAL A 99 25.55 -4.32 12.24
N ILE A 100 26.03 -5.15 11.33
CA ILE A 100 26.51 -6.51 11.65
C ILE A 100 27.71 -6.47 12.59
N ASP A 101 28.66 -5.55 12.39
CA ASP A 101 29.82 -5.39 13.25
C ASP A 101 29.43 -4.83 14.64
N MET A 102 28.45 -3.94 14.71
CA MET A 102 27.89 -3.50 15.99
C MET A 102 27.20 -4.64 16.73
N ALA A 103 26.41 -5.46 16.04
CA ALA A 103 25.76 -6.64 16.63
C ALA A 103 26.77 -7.62 17.20
N ARG A 104 27.89 -7.86 16.46
CA ARG A 104 28.98 -8.72 16.93
C ARG A 104 29.64 -8.19 18.20
N ARG A 105 29.92 -6.88 18.28
CA ARG A 105 30.49 -6.25 19.47
C ARG A 105 29.55 -6.33 20.65
N ARG A 106 28.25 -6.04 20.49
CA ARG A 106 27.25 -6.14 21.56
C ARG A 106 27.14 -7.56 22.11
N LEU A 107 27.07 -8.55 21.23
CA LEU A 107 27.02 -9.93 21.63
C LEU A 107 28.27 -10.34 22.44
N SER A 108 29.46 -9.87 22.02
CA SER A 108 30.73 -10.20 22.68
C SER A 108 30.96 -9.50 24.02
N ILE A 109 30.43 -8.30 24.21
CA ILE A 109 30.67 -7.43 25.39
C ILE A 109 29.52 -7.55 26.39
N ASP A 110 28.28 -7.48 25.90
CA ASP A 110 27.08 -7.32 26.70
C ASP A 110 26.19 -8.57 26.71
N ASP A 111 26.57 -9.63 25.97
CA ASP A 111 25.75 -10.83 25.71
C ASP A 111 24.34 -10.48 25.21
N ARG A 112 24.26 -9.44 24.39
CA ARG A 112 22.99 -8.86 23.93
C ARG A 112 22.77 -9.14 22.45
N ALA A 113 21.71 -9.90 22.15
CA ALA A 113 21.30 -10.18 20.77
C ALA A 113 20.73 -8.94 20.07
N THR A 114 20.83 -8.89 18.78
CA THR A 114 20.36 -7.75 17.97
C THR A 114 19.28 -8.19 16.99
N VAL A 115 18.15 -7.47 16.98
CA VAL A 115 17.13 -7.53 15.93
C VAL A 115 17.47 -6.46 14.90
N VAL A 116 17.64 -6.87 13.65
CA VAL A 116 17.82 -5.97 12.52
C VAL A 116 16.51 -5.90 11.73
N PHE A 117 15.86 -4.76 11.80
CA PHE A 117 14.65 -4.50 11.05
C PHE A 117 14.99 -3.85 9.71
N VAL A 118 14.55 -4.47 8.62
CA VAL A 118 14.69 -3.95 7.27
C VAL A 118 13.32 -3.62 6.72
N ASP A 119 13.02 -2.31 6.64
CA ASP A 119 11.77 -1.82 6.06
C ASP A 119 11.86 -1.86 4.53
N GLU A 120 10.80 -2.36 3.88
CA GLU A 120 10.71 -2.52 2.44
C GLU A 120 11.88 -3.36 1.85
N ILE A 121 12.15 -4.53 2.45
CA ILE A 121 13.30 -5.39 2.10
C ILE A 121 13.37 -5.75 0.62
N HIS A 122 12.25 -5.72 -0.10
CA HIS A 122 12.17 -5.94 -1.55
C HIS A 122 12.93 -4.88 -2.36
N ARG A 123 13.24 -3.73 -1.78
CA ARG A 123 14.05 -2.68 -2.41
C ARG A 123 15.54 -2.91 -2.30
N PHE A 124 15.97 -3.82 -1.45
CA PHE A 124 17.36 -4.24 -1.43
C PHE A 124 17.70 -5.04 -2.67
N THR A 125 18.82 -4.70 -3.29
CA THR A 125 19.43 -5.52 -4.35
C THR A 125 19.84 -6.89 -3.81
N THR A 126 20.02 -7.87 -4.68
CA THR A 126 20.49 -9.20 -4.30
C THR A 126 21.77 -9.14 -3.47
N VAL A 127 22.72 -8.26 -3.84
CA VAL A 127 24.00 -8.08 -3.12
C VAL A 127 23.80 -7.56 -1.70
N GLN A 128 22.83 -6.67 -1.50
CA GLN A 128 22.50 -6.17 -0.15
C GLN A 128 21.81 -7.24 0.69
N GLN A 129 20.92 -8.04 0.10
CA GLN A 129 20.29 -9.16 0.78
C GLN A 129 21.31 -10.25 1.13
N ASP A 130 22.24 -10.54 0.24
CA ASP A 130 23.32 -11.50 0.48
C ASP A 130 24.29 -11.06 1.60
N ALA A 131 24.49 -9.76 1.77
CA ALA A 131 25.30 -9.23 2.86
C ALA A 131 24.73 -9.55 4.25
N LEU A 132 23.41 -9.75 4.37
CA LEU A 132 22.74 -10.16 5.62
C LEU A 132 22.83 -11.68 5.85
N LEU A 133 22.98 -12.46 4.78
CA LEU A 133 22.78 -13.91 4.80
C LEU A 133 23.66 -14.61 5.82
N HIS A 134 24.96 -14.34 5.80
CA HIS A 134 25.90 -14.98 6.73
C HIS A 134 25.60 -14.66 8.20
N ALA A 135 25.26 -13.44 8.52
CA ALA A 135 24.93 -13.01 9.89
C ALA A 135 23.62 -13.64 10.40
N VAL A 136 22.64 -13.84 9.50
CA VAL A 136 21.40 -14.58 9.78
C VAL A 136 21.67 -16.06 9.98
N GLU A 137 22.52 -16.66 9.15
CA GLU A 137 22.84 -18.09 9.14
C GLU A 137 23.51 -18.55 10.44
N ILE A 138 24.45 -17.75 10.95
CA ILE A 138 25.14 -18.04 12.22
C ILE A 138 24.38 -17.54 13.45
N GLY A 139 23.20 -16.96 13.28
CA GLY A 139 22.38 -16.43 14.40
C GLY A 139 22.95 -15.18 15.09
N LEU A 140 23.91 -14.49 14.45
CA LEU A 140 24.49 -13.25 14.98
C LEU A 140 23.45 -12.12 15.07
N ILE A 141 22.55 -12.09 14.11
CA ILE A 141 21.41 -11.16 14.07
C ILE A 141 20.11 -11.95 13.88
N THR A 142 19.02 -11.41 14.42
CA THR A 142 17.66 -11.83 14.07
C THR A 142 17.10 -10.82 13.06
N LEU A 143 16.95 -11.23 11.82
CA LEU A 143 16.37 -10.38 10.79
C LEU A 143 14.85 -10.32 10.93
N VAL A 144 14.30 -9.12 10.90
CA VAL A 144 12.87 -8.86 10.72
C VAL A 144 12.72 -8.04 9.44
N GLY A 145 12.46 -8.71 8.33
CA GLY A 145 12.18 -8.05 7.04
C GLY A 145 10.71 -7.66 6.95
N ALA A 146 10.42 -6.44 6.51
CA ALA A 146 9.05 -6.03 6.17
C ALA A 146 8.94 -5.78 4.67
N THR A 147 7.83 -6.21 4.08
CA THR A 147 7.56 -6.00 2.65
C THR A 147 6.06 -5.90 2.38
N THR A 148 5.69 -5.09 1.40
CA THR A 148 4.34 -5.08 0.83
C THR A 148 4.23 -6.04 -0.37
N GLU A 149 5.34 -6.43 -0.98
CA GLU A 149 5.37 -7.33 -2.12
C GLU A 149 5.44 -8.80 -1.68
N ASN A 150 4.97 -9.72 -2.53
CA ASN A 150 5.04 -11.14 -2.24
C ASN A 150 6.49 -11.60 -2.07
N PRO A 151 6.89 -12.07 -0.88
CA PRO A 151 8.27 -12.43 -0.59
C PRO A 151 8.78 -13.61 -1.42
N ALA A 152 7.90 -14.38 -2.05
CA ALA A 152 8.29 -15.44 -2.95
C ALA A 152 9.05 -14.93 -4.19
N PHE A 153 8.77 -13.70 -4.61
CA PHE A 153 9.37 -13.08 -5.79
C PHE A 153 10.37 -11.97 -5.45
N SER A 154 10.18 -11.31 -4.32
CA SER A 154 10.92 -10.09 -3.97
C SER A 154 12.05 -10.30 -2.98
N VAL A 155 12.10 -11.45 -2.29
CA VAL A 155 13.16 -11.77 -1.34
C VAL A 155 14.02 -12.92 -1.86
N ASN A 156 15.34 -12.77 -1.71
CA ASN A 156 16.31 -13.80 -2.09
C ASN A 156 15.93 -15.17 -1.50
N PRO A 157 15.87 -16.23 -2.31
CA PRO A 157 15.51 -17.57 -1.87
C PRO A 157 16.36 -18.09 -0.70
N ALA A 158 17.66 -17.77 -0.66
CA ALA A 158 18.54 -18.18 0.42
C ALA A 158 18.19 -17.51 1.76
N LEU A 159 17.80 -16.23 1.75
CA LEU A 159 17.36 -15.51 2.94
C LEU A 159 15.98 -15.98 3.39
N ARG A 160 15.07 -16.20 2.42
CA ARG A 160 13.73 -16.71 2.69
C ARG A 160 13.73 -18.11 3.29
N SER A 161 14.61 -19.01 2.84
CA SER A 161 14.70 -20.37 3.40
C SER A 161 15.15 -20.41 4.87
N ARG A 162 15.74 -19.31 5.37
CA ARG A 162 16.23 -19.16 6.75
C ARG A 162 15.30 -18.26 7.59
N SER A 163 14.18 -17.85 7.02
CA SER A 163 13.22 -16.94 7.65
C SER A 163 11.82 -17.54 7.64
N SER A 164 11.07 -17.35 8.70
CA SER A 164 9.64 -17.66 8.72
C SER A 164 8.84 -16.51 8.12
N VAL A 165 7.90 -16.79 7.24
CA VAL A 165 7.06 -15.77 6.60
C VAL A 165 5.73 -15.65 7.32
N PHE A 166 5.37 -14.45 7.77
CA PHE A 166 4.09 -14.15 8.40
C PHE A 166 3.32 -13.13 7.58
N GLY A 167 2.12 -13.52 7.14
CA GLY A 167 1.21 -12.66 6.38
C GLY A 167 0.32 -11.84 7.29
N LEU A 168 0.44 -10.52 7.25
CA LEU A 168 -0.46 -9.58 7.90
C LEU A 168 -1.66 -9.33 7.00
N LYS A 169 -2.84 -9.25 7.61
CA LYS A 169 -4.10 -8.95 6.92
C LYS A 169 -4.42 -7.46 7.01
N PRO A 170 -5.17 -6.90 6.05
CA PRO A 170 -5.79 -5.59 6.23
C PRO A 170 -6.56 -5.57 7.55
N VAL A 171 -6.50 -4.46 8.27
CA VAL A 171 -7.26 -4.31 9.52
C VAL A 171 -8.74 -4.16 9.16
N ASN A 172 -9.63 -5.00 9.73
CA ASN A 172 -11.05 -4.90 9.43
C ASN A 172 -11.65 -3.56 9.93
N ALA A 173 -12.78 -3.16 9.37
CA ALA A 173 -13.39 -1.86 9.66
C ALA A 173 -13.72 -1.71 11.15
N GLU A 174 -14.25 -2.75 11.79
CA GLU A 174 -14.59 -2.74 13.22
C GLU A 174 -13.35 -2.51 14.10
N ALA A 175 -12.22 -3.11 13.74
CA ALA A 175 -10.96 -2.91 14.46
C ALA A 175 -10.38 -1.50 14.24
N VAL A 176 -10.56 -0.93 13.05
CA VAL A 176 -10.21 0.47 12.76
C VAL A 176 -11.08 1.41 13.56
N GLU A 177 -12.39 1.18 13.67
CA GLU A 177 -13.27 1.99 14.51
C GLU A 177 -12.84 1.97 15.99
N VAL A 178 -12.49 0.80 16.53
CA VAL A 178 -11.95 0.68 17.90
C VAL A 178 -10.68 1.52 18.05
N LEU A 179 -9.80 1.50 17.04
CA LEU A 179 -8.59 2.32 17.03
C LEU A 179 -8.92 3.82 17.01
N LEU A 180 -9.88 4.25 16.20
CA LEU A 180 -10.31 5.64 16.10
C LEU A 180 -11.01 6.13 17.38
N LYS A 181 -11.79 5.28 18.05
CA LYS A 181 -12.37 5.58 19.37
C LYS A 181 -11.29 5.81 20.43
N LYS A 182 -10.23 4.99 20.43
CA LYS A 182 -9.06 5.23 21.28
C LYS A 182 -8.33 6.53 20.93
N ALA A 183 -8.23 6.85 19.64
CA ALA A 183 -7.65 8.11 19.16
C ALA A 183 -8.45 9.32 19.65
N ALA A 184 -9.77 9.26 19.58
CA ALA A 184 -10.66 10.32 20.06
C ALA A 184 -10.46 10.61 21.56
N VAL A 185 -10.38 9.57 22.37
CA VAL A 185 -10.10 9.69 23.80
C VAL A 185 -8.72 10.31 24.05
N LEU A 186 -7.69 9.87 23.32
CA LEU A 186 -6.32 10.39 23.48
C LEU A 186 -6.22 11.89 23.14
N GLU A 187 -6.89 12.31 22.07
CA GLU A 187 -6.87 13.70 21.60
C GLU A 187 -7.89 14.61 22.36
N GLY A 188 -8.77 14.04 23.19
CA GLY A 188 -9.82 14.76 23.92
C GLY A 188 -10.93 15.27 23.00
N PHE A 189 -11.26 14.51 21.96
CA PHE A 189 -12.37 14.76 21.04
C PHE A 189 -13.49 13.76 21.27
N THR A 190 -14.72 14.19 20.91
CA THR A 190 -15.86 13.30 20.69
C THR A 190 -16.09 13.14 19.20
N ALA A 191 -16.68 12.07 18.78
CA ALA A 191 -16.96 11.80 17.36
C ALA A 191 -18.27 11.05 17.19
N ASP A 192 -19.01 11.38 16.13
CA ASP A 192 -20.16 10.61 15.70
C ASP A 192 -19.73 9.21 15.25
N ASP A 193 -20.48 8.17 15.60
CA ASP A 193 -20.19 6.81 15.15
C ASP A 193 -20.17 6.73 13.60
N SER A 194 -21.05 7.44 12.91
CA SER A 194 -21.09 7.53 11.44
C SER A 194 -19.83 8.15 10.84
N ALA A 195 -19.17 9.10 11.54
CA ALA A 195 -17.90 9.67 11.11
C ALA A 195 -16.76 8.68 11.24
N LEU A 196 -16.73 7.89 12.31
CA LEU A 196 -15.72 6.85 12.51
C LEU A 196 -15.90 5.69 11.53
N GLU A 197 -17.14 5.27 11.30
CA GLU A 197 -17.48 4.22 10.34
C GLU A 197 -17.03 4.57 8.92
N ILE A 198 -17.32 5.78 8.43
CA ILE A 198 -16.92 6.16 7.07
C ILE A 198 -15.40 6.23 6.91
N ILE A 199 -14.67 6.68 7.92
CA ILE A 199 -13.20 6.65 7.91
C ILE A 199 -12.71 5.21 7.85
N ALA A 200 -13.25 4.32 8.68
CA ALA A 200 -12.86 2.92 8.73
C ALA A 200 -13.11 2.19 7.40
N LEU A 201 -14.25 2.44 6.77
CA LEU A 201 -14.62 1.83 5.49
C LEU A 201 -13.74 2.33 4.33
N ARG A 202 -13.51 3.66 4.25
CA ARG A 202 -12.78 4.25 3.11
C ARG A 202 -11.27 4.06 3.19
N CYS A 203 -10.71 3.80 4.38
CA CYS A 203 -9.28 3.52 4.54
C CYS A 203 -8.90 2.06 4.22
N THR A 204 -9.86 1.20 3.86
CA THR A 204 -9.64 -0.17 3.33
C THR A 204 -8.62 -1.02 4.11
N GLY A 205 -8.57 -0.83 5.45
CA GLY A 205 -7.71 -1.60 6.34
C GLY A 205 -6.30 -1.03 6.55
N ASP A 206 -6.01 0.17 6.07
CA ASP A 206 -4.79 0.92 6.42
C ASP A 206 -5.03 1.75 7.68
N ALA A 207 -4.60 1.23 8.84
CA ALA A 207 -4.74 1.91 10.14
C ALA A 207 -3.97 3.24 10.21
N ARG A 208 -2.85 3.39 9.48
CA ARG A 208 -2.08 4.62 9.43
C ARG A 208 -2.85 5.71 8.69
N GLN A 209 -3.45 5.35 7.55
CA GLN A 209 -4.28 6.27 6.78
C GLN A 209 -5.51 6.71 7.59
N ALA A 210 -6.16 5.77 8.30
CA ALA A 210 -7.30 6.08 9.16
C ALA A 210 -6.94 7.07 10.27
N LEU A 211 -5.82 6.88 10.95
CA LEU A 211 -5.34 7.81 11.98
C LEU A 211 -4.95 9.17 11.40
N THR A 212 -4.36 9.20 10.20
CA THR A 212 -4.03 10.46 9.52
C THR A 212 -5.30 11.22 9.13
N ALA A 213 -6.32 10.54 8.58
CA ALA A 213 -7.61 11.16 8.27
C ALA A 213 -8.29 11.70 9.54
N PHE A 214 -8.23 10.94 10.64
CA PHE A 214 -8.74 11.37 11.93
C PHE A 214 -8.02 12.62 12.48
N GLU A 215 -6.70 12.70 12.33
CA GLU A 215 -5.89 13.87 12.73
C GLU A 215 -6.30 15.13 11.93
N VAL A 216 -6.63 14.97 10.65
CA VAL A 216 -7.20 16.04 9.82
C VAL A 216 -8.59 16.44 10.36
N CYS A 217 -9.45 15.48 10.70
CA CYS A 217 -10.75 15.77 11.32
C CYS A 217 -10.61 16.59 12.62
N CYS A 218 -9.65 16.23 13.47
CA CYS A 218 -9.35 17.01 14.69
C CYS A 218 -8.96 18.47 14.37
N SER A 219 -8.27 18.68 13.25
CA SER A 219 -7.88 20.04 12.83
C SER A 219 -9.04 20.85 12.25
N LEU A 220 -10.07 20.19 11.71
CA LEU A 220 -11.27 20.82 11.16
C LEU A 220 -12.31 21.12 12.24
N ALA A 221 -12.40 20.29 13.28
CA ALA A 221 -13.40 20.41 14.34
C ALA A 221 -13.00 21.47 15.38
N THR A 222 -13.67 22.60 15.38
CA THR A 222 -13.39 23.73 16.29
C THR A 222 -13.96 23.54 17.70
N ASP A 223 -14.99 22.73 17.84
CA ASP A 223 -15.73 22.44 19.09
C ASP A 223 -15.34 21.11 19.74
N LYS A 224 -14.27 20.49 19.27
CA LYS A 224 -13.82 19.16 19.69
C LYS A 224 -14.83 18.03 19.45
N HIS A 225 -15.74 18.24 18.51
CA HIS A 225 -16.70 17.24 18.09
C HIS A 225 -16.56 16.95 16.59
N ILE A 226 -16.25 15.71 16.23
CA ILE A 226 -16.04 15.27 14.85
C ILE A 226 -17.36 14.76 14.28
N THR A 227 -17.84 15.45 13.26
CA THR A 227 -19.07 15.09 12.53
C THR A 227 -18.76 14.32 11.26
N LEU A 228 -19.79 13.73 10.64
CA LEU A 228 -19.70 13.07 9.34
C LEU A 228 -19.16 14.02 8.24
N GLU A 229 -19.49 15.30 8.30
CA GLU A 229 -19.01 16.31 7.35
C GLU A 229 -17.49 16.52 7.47
N HIS A 230 -16.95 16.58 8.69
CA HIS A 230 -15.51 16.64 8.93
C HIS A 230 -14.81 15.40 8.37
N ALA A 231 -15.39 14.20 8.56
CA ALA A 231 -14.82 12.95 8.07
C ALA A 231 -14.81 12.89 6.53
N THR A 232 -15.88 13.27 5.87
CA THR A 232 -15.95 13.32 4.39
C THR A 232 -14.95 14.31 3.82
N THR A 233 -14.88 15.53 4.37
CA THR A 233 -13.93 16.55 3.94
C THR A 233 -12.46 16.09 4.12
N ALA A 234 -12.14 15.45 5.24
CA ALA A 234 -10.81 14.92 5.50
C ALA A 234 -10.42 13.81 4.52
N LEU A 235 -11.35 12.92 4.20
CA LEU A 235 -11.13 11.83 3.26
C LEU A 235 -11.00 12.31 1.80
N ASP A 236 -11.75 13.31 1.40
CA ASP A 236 -11.67 13.89 0.05
C ASP A 236 -10.39 14.72 -0.13
N THR A 237 -9.87 15.30 0.94
CA THR A 237 -8.58 16.02 0.93
C THR A 237 -7.39 15.04 0.90
N SER A 238 -7.51 13.90 1.55
CA SER A 238 -6.55 12.80 1.43
C SER A 238 -6.83 12.04 0.13
N VAL A 239 -6.25 12.52 -0.99
CA VAL A 239 -6.32 11.81 -2.29
C VAL A 239 -5.98 10.35 -2.05
N SER A 240 -7.00 9.48 -2.13
CA SER A 240 -6.87 8.04 -2.01
C SER A 240 -6.10 7.52 -3.21
N ARG A 241 -4.76 7.61 -3.15
CA ARG A 241 -3.92 6.91 -4.11
C ARG A 241 -4.02 5.44 -3.80
N LEU A 242 -4.41 4.65 -4.77
CA LEU A 242 -4.30 3.19 -4.72
C LEU A 242 -2.92 2.81 -4.19
N GLY A 243 -2.85 1.91 -3.22
CA GLY A 243 -1.59 1.32 -2.77
C GLY A 243 -0.91 0.60 -3.95
N ARG A 244 0.41 0.40 -3.90
CA ARG A 244 1.14 -0.26 -5.01
C ARG A 244 0.59 -1.64 -5.34
N ASP A 245 0.14 -2.39 -4.34
CA ASP A 245 -0.42 -3.72 -4.54
C ASP A 245 -1.82 -3.66 -5.14
N ASP A 246 -2.63 -2.67 -4.73
CA ASP A 246 -3.94 -2.40 -5.34
C ASP A 246 -3.81 -2.01 -6.82
N HIS A 247 -2.73 -1.29 -7.20
CA HIS A 247 -2.42 -0.99 -8.61
C HIS A 247 -2.21 -2.27 -9.43
N TYR A 248 -1.45 -3.23 -8.90
CA TYR A 248 -1.20 -4.49 -9.60
C TYR A 248 -2.45 -5.36 -9.69
N ASP A 249 -3.28 -5.35 -8.67
CA ASP A 249 -4.53 -6.12 -8.64
C ASP A 249 -5.56 -5.51 -9.60
N VAL A 250 -5.74 -4.19 -9.57
CA VAL A 250 -6.68 -3.48 -10.46
C VAL A 250 -6.23 -3.57 -11.92
N ILE A 251 -4.96 -3.36 -12.23
CA ILE A 251 -4.46 -3.51 -13.60
C ILE A 251 -4.54 -4.95 -14.09
N SER A 252 -4.30 -5.94 -13.21
CA SER A 252 -4.46 -7.36 -13.54
C SER A 252 -5.91 -7.71 -13.83
N ALA A 253 -6.86 -7.19 -13.04
CA ALA A 253 -8.28 -7.35 -13.27
C ALA A 253 -8.70 -6.70 -14.60
N PHE A 254 -8.21 -5.51 -14.90
CA PHE A 254 -8.41 -4.82 -16.18
C PHE A 254 -7.93 -5.66 -17.37
N ILE A 255 -6.69 -6.14 -17.34
CA ILE A 255 -6.13 -6.96 -18.42
C ILE A 255 -6.88 -8.31 -18.55
N LYS A 256 -7.24 -8.95 -17.45
CA LYS A 256 -8.02 -10.19 -17.46
C LYS A 256 -9.40 -9.97 -18.08
N SER A 257 -10.07 -8.85 -17.78
CA SER A 257 -11.37 -8.51 -18.36
C SER A 257 -11.25 -8.28 -19.88
N MET A 258 -10.18 -7.63 -20.35
CA MET A 258 -9.91 -7.47 -21.78
C MET A 258 -9.65 -8.82 -22.46
N ARG A 259 -8.89 -9.73 -21.84
CA ARG A 259 -8.67 -11.10 -22.35
C ARG A 259 -9.96 -11.91 -22.44
N ALA A 260 -10.85 -11.72 -21.47
CA ALA A 260 -12.17 -12.38 -21.45
C ALA A 260 -13.18 -11.72 -22.40
N SER A 261 -12.80 -10.60 -23.06
CA SER A 261 -13.71 -9.79 -23.89
C SER A 261 -14.93 -9.23 -23.13
N GLU A 262 -14.80 -9.04 -21.81
CA GLU A 262 -15.82 -8.48 -20.93
C GLU A 262 -15.69 -6.95 -20.90
N VAL A 263 -16.29 -6.28 -21.89
CA VAL A 263 -16.11 -4.83 -22.12
C VAL A 263 -16.57 -3.99 -20.92
N ASP A 264 -17.75 -4.27 -20.37
CA ASP A 264 -18.31 -3.53 -19.23
C ASP A 264 -17.42 -3.63 -17.99
N ILE A 265 -16.86 -4.82 -17.74
CA ILE A 265 -15.94 -5.06 -16.60
C ILE A 265 -14.61 -4.35 -16.85
N ALA A 266 -14.09 -4.38 -18.08
CA ALA A 266 -12.87 -3.67 -18.42
C ALA A 266 -13.03 -2.15 -18.24
N LEU A 267 -14.15 -1.56 -18.69
CA LEU A 267 -14.44 -0.14 -18.48
C LEU A 267 -14.60 0.22 -17.01
N HIS A 268 -15.22 -0.65 -16.20
CA HIS A 268 -15.32 -0.46 -14.74
C HIS A 268 -13.93 -0.35 -14.11
N TRP A 269 -13.01 -1.27 -14.42
CA TRP A 269 -11.67 -1.25 -13.88
C TRP A 269 -10.85 -0.05 -14.39
N LEU A 270 -11.03 0.32 -15.66
CA LEU A 270 -10.42 1.53 -16.22
C LEU A 270 -10.88 2.79 -15.48
N ALA A 271 -12.19 2.96 -15.29
CA ALA A 271 -12.75 4.10 -14.56
C ALA A 271 -12.19 4.16 -13.12
N ARG A 272 -12.12 3.02 -12.44
CA ARG A 272 -11.56 2.92 -11.10
C ARG A 272 -10.08 3.33 -11.03
N MET A 273 -9.26 2.97 -12.03
CA MET A 273 -7.87 3.41 -12.13
C MET A 273 -7.76 4.93 -12.32
N VAL A 274 -8.62 5.50 -13.17
CA VAL A 274 -8.65 6.94 -13.46
C VAL A 274 -9.08 7.74 -12.22
N GLU A 275 -10.13 7.31 -11.53
CA GLU A 275 -10.60 7.92 -10.28
C GLU A 275 -9.53 7.85 -9.17
N ALA A 276 -8.77 6.77 -9.12
CA ALA A 276 -7.66 6.62 -8.19
C ALA A 276 -6.42 7.46 -8.55
N GLY A 277 -6.45 8.19 -9.66
CA GLY A 277 -5.36 9.05 -10.11
C GLY A 277 -4.17 8.28 -10.66
N GLU A 278 -4.40 7.09 -11.25
CA GLU A 278 -3.37 6.31 -11.92
C GLU A 278 -2.76 7.09 -13.09
N ASP A 279 -1.45 6.95 -13.29
CA ASP A 279 -0.77 7.60 -14.42
C ASP A 279 -1.34 7.06 -15.75
N PRO A 280 -1.96 7.90 -16.59
CA PRO A 280 -2.50 7.49 -17.90
C PRO A 280 -1.45 6.81 -18.79
N ARG A 281 -0.16 7.15 -18.61
CA ARG A 281 0.95 6.53 -19.34
C ARG A 281 1.17 5.09 -18.92
N PHE A 282 0.94 4.78 -17.64
CA PHE A 282 1.02 3.42 -17.13
C PHE A 282 -0.10 2.57 -17.71
N ILE A 283 -1.34 3.06 -17.68
CA ILE A 283 -2.50 2.39 -18.27
C ILE A 283 -2.27 2.14 -19.78
N ALA A 284 -1.88 3.16 -20.51
CA ALA A 284 -1.61 3.08 -21.95
C ALA A 284 -0.50 2.07 -22.29
N ARG A 285 0.58 2.04 -21.50
CA ARG A 285 1.66 1.05 -21.66
C ARG A 285 1.14 -0.38 -21.51
N ARG A 286 0.28 -0.62 -20.54
CA ARG A 286 -0.30 -1.96 -20.31
C ARG A 286 -1.23 -2.36 -21.43
N MET A 287 -1.99 -1.42 -22.01
CA MET A 287 -2.82 -1.65 -23.20
C MET A 287 -1.98 -1.97 -24.44
N MET A 288 -0.85 -1.29 -24.65
CA MET A 288 0.09 -1.61 -25.74
C MET A 288 0.67 -3.01 -25.61
N ILE A 289 1.06 -3.42 -24.40
CA ILE A 289 1.56 -4.77 -24.13
C ILE A 289 0.48 -5.80 -24.44
N PHE A 290 -0.75 -5.60 -23.97
CA PHE A 290 -1.88 -6.47 -24.26
C PHE A 290 -2.15 -6.57 -25.78
N ALA A 291 -2.14 -5.45 -26.49
CA ALA A 291 -2.33 -5.45 -27.95
C ALA A 291 -1.22 -6.18 -28.70
N SER A 292 0.02 -6.10 -28.20
CA SER A 292 1.18 -6.76 -28.82
C SER A 292 1.28 -8.26 -28.52
N GLU A 293 1.04 -8.65 -27.25
CA GLU A 293 1.29 -10.01 -26.77
C GLU A 293 0.05 -10.90 -26.84
N ASP A 294 -1.11 -10.38 -26.41
CA ASP A 294 -2.33 -11.17 -26.33
C ASP A 294 -3.13 -11.18 -27.65
N ILE A 295 -3.19 -10.06 -28.37
CA ILE A 295 -3.84 -9.99 -29.69
C ILE A 295 -2.86 -10.30 -30.80
N GLY A 296 -1.68 -9.67 -30.78
CA GLY A 296 -0.61 -9.90 -31.73
C GLY A 296 -1.06 -9.78 -33.20
N MET A 297 -0.73 -10.79 -33.98
CA MET A 297 -1.06 -10.84 -35.43
C MET A 297 -2.51 -11.21 -35.71
N ALA A 298 -3.32 -11.56 -34.73
CA ALA A 298 -4.74 -11.87 -34.93
C ALA A 298 -5.52 -10.63 -35.41
N ASP A 299 -5.11 -9.43 -34.95
CA ASP A 299 -5.58 -8.14 -35.51
C ASP A 299 -4.41 -7.15 -35.65
N ALA A 300 -3.92 -6.98 -36.87
CA ALA A 300 -2.81 -6.08 -37.16
C ALA A 300 -3.10 -4.59 -36.84
N ALA A 301 -4.36 -4.21 -36.64
CA ALA A 301 -4.74 -2.84 -36.30
C ALA A 301 -4.71 -2.58 -34.79
N ALA A 302 -4.73 -3.62 -33.92
CA ALA A 302 -4.82 -3.46 -32.50
C ALA A 302 -3.63 -2.68 -31.89
N LEU A 303 -2.41 -3.05 -32.28
CA LEU A 303 -1.21 -2.37 -31.78
C LEU A 303 -1.09 -0.91 -32.24
N PRO A 304 -1.29 -0.56 -33.52
CA PRO A 304 -1.33 0.85 -33.95
C PRO A 304 -2.36 1.69 -33.21
N PHE A 305 -3.55 1.15 -32.93
CA PHE A 305 -4.55 1.82 -32.11
C PHE A 305 -4.07 2.07 -30.69
N ALA A 306 -3.54 1.05 -30.01
CA ALA A 306 -3.03 1.19 -28.66
C ALA A 306 -1.89 2.22 -28.59
N VAL A 307 -1.00 2.27 -29.59
CA VAL A 307 0.06 3.28 -29.69
C VAL A 307 -0.51 4.69 -29.88
N ALA A 308 -1.54 4.86 -30.74
CA ALA A 308 -2.17 6.16 -30.97
C ALA A 308 -2.76 6.75 -29.68
N VAL A 309 -3.40 5.91 -28.84
CA VAL A 309 -3.92 6.33 -27.53
C VAL A 309 -2.80 6.65 -26.56
N ALA A 310 -1.74 5.85 -26.52
CA ALA A 310 -0.59 6.12 -25.66
C ALA A 310 0.05 7.47 -25.99
N VAL A 311 0.20 7.79 -27.28
CA VAL A 311 0.70 9.09 -27.73
C VAL A 311 -0.21 10.22 -27.27
N LYS A 312 -1.54 10.05 -27.40
CA LYS A 312 -2.53 11.04 -26.96
C LYS A 312 -2.50 11.25 -25.43
N ALA A 313 -2.39 10.18 -24.65
CA ALA A 313 -2.25 10.24 -23.20
C ALA A 313 -0.94 10.94 -22.77
N ILE A 314 0.15 10.81 -23.55
CA ILE A 314 1.43 11.46 -23.29
C ILE A 314 1.38 12.97 -23.63
N ILE A 315 0.67 13.36 -24.69
CA ILE A 315 0.62 14.75 -25.18
C ILE A 315 -0.31 15.64 -24.33
N GLY A 316 -1.09 15.08 -23.41
CA GLY A 316 -1.84 15.88 -22.45
C GLY A 316 -3.32 16.11 -22.78
N ALA A 317 -3.94 15.19 -23.49
CA ALA A 317 -5.40 15.16 -23.57
C ALA A 317 -5.96 14.81 -22.19
N SER A 318 -6.61 15.78 -21.55
CA SER A 318 -7.17 15.75 -20.20
C SER A 318 -7.87 14.44 -19.85
N VAL A 319 -7.60 13.93 -18.64
CA VAL A 319 -8.35 12.90 -17.92
C VAL A 319 -9.87 13.18 -17.87
N MET A 320 -10.30 14.43 -18.07
CA MET A 320 -11.71 14.83 -18.22
C MET A 320 -12.46 14.12 -19.36
N ALA A 321 -11.79 13.74 -20.45
CA ALA A 321 -12.45 13.03 -21.56
C ALA A 321 -12.86 11.59 -21.18
N LEU A 322 -12.16 10.96 -20.26
CA LEU A 322 -12.49 9.62 -19.77
C LEU A 322 -13.71 9.61 -18.82
N ASN A 323 -13.92 10.67 -18.04
CA ASN A 323 -15.13 10.81 -17.20
C ASN A 323 -16.42 10.98 -18.05
N GLU A 324 -16.36 11.62 -19.21
CA GLU A 324 -17.51 11.72 -20.10
C GLU A 324 -17.91 10.38 -20.74
N VAL A 325 -16.97 9.49 -20.96
CA VAL A 325 -17.23 8.14 -21.49
C VAL A 325 -18.06 7.32 -20.50
N HIS A 326 -17.79 7.41 -19.21
CA HIS A 326 -18.53 6.69 -18.19
C HIS A 326 -20.01 7.10 -18.13
N LEU A 327 -20.33 8.38 -18.29
CA LEU A 327 -21.71 8.90 -18.25
C LEU A 327 -22.55 8.52 -19.49
N ARG A 328 -21.92 8.31 -20.66
CA ARG A 328 -22.63 7.96 -21.90
C ARG A 328 -22.87 6.45 -22.05
N TYR A 329 -22.00 5.59 -21.50
CA TYR A 329 -22.13 4.14 -21.63
C TYR A 329 -23.27 3.55 -20.77
N ALA A 330 -23.67 4.23 -19.71
CA ALA A 330 -24.84 3.85 -18.91
C ALA A 330 -26.17 3.85 -19.71
N GLY A 331 -26.16 4.43 -20.91
CA GLY A 331 -27.33 4.52 -21.81
C GLY A 331 -27.43 3.46 -22.93
N LEU A 332 -26.37 2.67 -23.19
CA LEU A 332 -26.31 1.77 -24.35
C LEU A 332 -26.42 0.28 -23.98
N LYS A 333 -27.48 -0.08 -23.24
CA LYS A 333 -27.85 -1.48 -23.05
C LYS A 333 -28.74 -1.95 -24.22
N SER A 334 -28.14 -2.50 -25.29
CA SER A 334 -28.77 -3.53 -26.14
C SER A 334 -27.96 -3.77 -27.44
N CYS A 335 -27.16 -4.84 -27.47
CA CYS A 335 -26.98 -5.61 -28.73
C CYS A 335 -26.44 -7.01 -28.40
N PRO A 336 -27.09 -8.06 -28.84
CA PRO A 336 -26.65 -9.44 -28.60
C PRO A 336 -25.84 -9.96 -29.79
N GLN A 337 -24.86 -10.79 -29.50
CA GLN A 337 -24.14 -11.76 -30.34
C GLN A 337 -23.17 -11.24 -31.40
N LEU A 338 -21.87 -11.46 -31.12
CA LEU A 338 -20.85 -11.61 -32.17
C LEU A 338 -19.73 -12.55 -31.68
N GLU A 339 -19.31 -13.42 -32.59
CA GLU A 339 -18.49 -14.62 -32.36
C GLU A 339 -17.10 -14.38 -31.74
N ILE A 340 -16.67 -15.36 -30.99
CA ILE A 340 -15.60 -15.35 -29.97
C ILE A 340 -14.17 -14.99 -30.48
N GLN A 341 -13.89 -15.01 -31.75
CA GLN A 341 -12.56 -14.75 -32.32
C GLN A 341 -12.27 -13.27 -32.67
N CYS A 342 -13.32 -12.45 -32.76
CA CYS A 342 -13.20 -11.00 -33.07
C CYS A 342 -13.37 -10.12 -31.80
N ALA A 343 -13.78 -10.66 -30.68
CA ALA A 343 -14.29 -9.91 -29.54
C ALA A 343 -13.21 -9.09 -28.82
N SER A 344 -11.97 -9.60 -28.66
CA SER A 344 -10.89 -8.84 -27.99
C SER A 344 -10.42 -7.62 -28.79
N SER A 345 -10.41 -7.72 -30.12
CA SER A 345 -10.13 -6.60 -31.00
C SER A 345 -11.25 -5.57 -31.00
N THR A 346 -12.50 -6.05 -30.93
CA THR A 346 -13.70 -5.21 -30.85
C THR A 346 -13.76 -4.42 -29.54
N ALA A 347 -13.40 -5.04 -28.42
CA ALA A 347 -13.35 -4.37 -27.13
C ALA A 347 -12.37 -3.18 -27.12
N ILE A 348 -11.18 -3.35 -27.69
CA ILE A 348 -10.23 -2.23 -27.88
C ILE A 348 -10.82 -1.18 -28.83
N ARG A 349 -11.40 -1.59 -29.97
CA ARG A 349 -11.99 -0.66 -30.91
C ARG A 349 -13.16 0.13 -30.35
N GLU A 350 -14.03 -0.48 -29.55
CA GLU A 350 -15.14 0.23 -28.91
C GLU A 350 -14.69 1.22 -27.86
N ILE A 351 -13.72 0.85 -27.02
CA ILE A 351 -13.08 1.77 -26.08
C ILE A 351 -12.52 3.00 -26.82
N PHE A 352 -11.97 2.83 -28.04
CA PHE A 352 -11.35 3.87 -28.84
C PHE A 352 -12.31 4.66 -29.71
N ILE A 353 -13.36 4.05 -30.30
CA ILE A 353 -14.38 4.72 -31.09
C ILE A 353 -15.19 5.71 -30.25
N LEU A 354 -15.50 5.34 -29.00
CA LEU A 354 -16.18 6.24 -28.06
C LEU A 354 -15.36 7.50 -27.78
N GLU A 355 -14.05 7.40 -27.69
CA GLU A 355 -13.16 8.54 -27.47
C GLU A 355 -13.04 9.45 -28.70
N SER A 356 -13.03 8.89 -29.91
CA SER A 356 -12.99 9.66 -31.15
C SER A 356 -14.31 10.37 -31.44
N LEU A 357 -15.46 9.79 -31.10
CA LEU A 357 -16.79 10.40 -31.27
C LEU A 357 -17.03 11.54 -30.29
N SER A 358 -16.54 11.44 -29.05
CA SER A 358 -16.67 12.52 -28.05
C SER A 358 -15.89 13.79 -28.47
N ASN A 359 -14.75 13.63 -29.14
CA ASN A 359 -13.93 14.75 -29.60
C ASN A 359 -14.47 15.39 -30.89
N THR A 360 -15.20 14.65 -31.75
CA THR A 360 -15.78 15.20 -32.98
C THR A 360 -17.06 16.01 -32.71
N MET A 361 -17.80 15.67 -31.64
CA MET A 361 -18.99 16.45 -31.24
C MET A 361 -18.66 17.71 -30.41
N GLY A 362 -17.50 17.78 -29.79
CA GLY A 362 -17.04 18.99 -29.07
C GLY A 362 -16.59 20.13 -29.99
N CYS A 363 -16.26 19.84 -31.25
CA CYS A 363 -15.87 20.85 -32.24
C CYS A 363 -17.03 21.43 -33.08
N CYS A 364 -18.24 20.87 -33.02
CA CYS A 364 -19.38 21.34 -33.78
C CYS A 364 -20.28 22.37 -33.12
N ASN A 365 -19.99 22.78 -31.86
CA ASN A 365 -20.79 23.76 -31.13
C ASN A 365 -20.19 25.18 -31.05
N LEU A 366 -19.25 25.53 -31.92
CA LEU A 366 -18.69 26.89 -32.01
C LEU A 366 -18.74 27.45 -33.44
N SER A 367 -19.88 27.37 -34.14
CA SER A 367 -20.14 28.19 -35.31
C SER A 367 -21.64 28.18 -35.63
N GLY A 368 -22.33 29.05 -34.94
CA GLY A 368 -23.73 29.34 -35.19
C GLY A 368 -24.09 30.65 -34.53
N ASP A 369 -23.61 31.73 -35.16
CA ASP A 369 -24.24 33.05 -35.15
C ASP A 369 -23.49 33.91 -36.16
N ILE A 370 -24.03 34.00 -37.37
CA ILE A 370 -24.28 35.19 -38.19
C ILE A 370 -25.48 34.87 -39.09
#